data_24513cb18519e2881e231909e6540d97
#
_entry.id   24513cb18519e2881e231909e6540d97
#
_cell.length_a   1.000
_cell.length_b   1.000
_cell.length_c   1.000
_cell.angle_alpha   90.00
_cell.angle_beta   90.00
_cell.angle_gamma   90.00
#
_symmetry.space_group_name_H-M   'P 1'
#
loop_
_entity.id
_entity.type
_entity.pdbx_description
1 polymer ?
#
loop_
_entity_poly.entity_id
_entity_poly.type
_entity_poly.pdbx_seq_one_letter_code
_entity_poly.pdbx_strand_id
1 'polypeptide(L)'
;ELAVQAAAASALNKEPLKEILQGNSNQAKFCRRVLGRILSYAASLLAAVTETPQDIDDAMKLGFNWQRGPFELIDAIGHSKMKELLEEAGVKTPDALQLDQPFYKVDGSALTVRHADKKYKPFSLPPGVIRFQMKRRTMTPILENEAASLFVLNGFAEGVNDLRLVEFHSKANALTDASMEIVSAAADDHGSGIIIHNDAQHFSAGVDLNAFRNYIEKKDWNGIDAFL
;
A
#
# COMPACT_ATOMS: atom_id res chain seq x y z
N GLU A 1 -16.35 16.50 12.72
CA GLU A 1 -15.24 16.60 13.70
C GLU A 1 -14.31 15.41 13.55
N LEU A 2 -14.80 14.15 13.66
CA LEU A 2 -13.99 12.93 13.50
C LEU A 2 -13.32 12.83 12.12
N ALA A 3 -14.04 13.18 11.05
CA ALA A 3 -13.49 13.19 9.70
C ALA A 3 -12.37 14.23 9.54
N VAL A 4 -12.50 15.39 10.19
CA VAL A 4 -11.46 16.43 10.20
C VAL A 4 -10.24 15.97 10.99
N GLN A 5 -10.45 15.29 12.14
CA GLN A 5 -9.36 14.71 12.93
C GLN A 5 -8.62 13.60 12.16
N ALA A 6 -9.36 12.72 11.47
CA ALA A 6 -8.76 11.67 10.65
C ALA A 6 -7.99 12.26 9.46
N ALA A 7 -8.50 13.31 8.82
CA ALA A 7 -7.81 14.01 7.75
C ALA A 7 -6.53 14.71 8.26
N ALA A 8 -6.59 15.36 9.42
CA ALA A 8 -5.43 15.97 10.05
C ALA A 8 -4.38 14.92 10.45
N ALA A 9 -4.80 13.78 10.98
CA ALA A 9 -3.92 12.66 11.31
C ALA A 9 -3.22 12.11 10.06
N SER A 10 -3.96 11.99 8.94
CA SER A 10 -3.38 11.59 7.65
C SER A 10 -2.36 12.60 7.14
N ALA A 11 -2.68 13.90 7.20
CA ALA A 11 -1.77 14.98 6.79
C ALA A 11 -0.47 15.05 7.61
N LEU A 12 -0.51 14.52 8.85
CA LEU A 12 0.66 14.44 9.75
C LEU A 12 1.38 13.08 9.70
N ASN A 13 1.15 12.25 8.69
CA ASN A 13 1.63 10.87 8.59
C ASN A 13 1.25 9.99 9.80
N LYS A 14 0.20 10.34 10.53
CA LYS A 14 -0.39 9.49 11.56
C LYS A 14 -1.31 8.45 10.91
N GLU A 15 -1.53 7.34 11.57
CA GLU A 15 -2.42 6.28 11.08
C GLU A 15 -3.89 6.64 11.38
N PRO A 16 -4.69 7.12 10.38
CA PRO A 16 -6.06 7.58 10.63
C PRO A 16 -6.97 6.52 11.24
N LEU A 17 -6.76 5.26 10.85
CA LEU A 17 -7.50 4.13 11.38
C LEU A 17 -7.30 3.99 12.90
N LYS A 18 -6.08 4.18 13.37
CA LYS A 18 -5.73 4.09 14.79
C LYS A 18 -6.43 5.15 15.63
N GLU A 19 -6.49 6.40 15.13
CA GLU A 19 -7.20 7.49 15.77
C GLU A 19 -8.71 7.19 15.90
N ILE A 20 -9.33 6.63 14.85
CA ILE A 20 -10.74 6.23 14.87
C ILE A 20 -10.97 5.11 15.89
N LEU A 21 -10.08 4.11 15.91
CA LEU A 21 -10.23 2.94 16.80
C LEU A 21 -10.03 3.26 18.27
N GLN A 22 -9.24 4.28 18.61
CA GLN A 22 -8.95 4.69 20.01
C GLN A 22 -9.88 5.78 20.52
N GLY A 23 -10.65 6.44 19.65
CA GLY A 23 -11.53 7.55 20.04
C GLY A 23 -12.71 7.11 20.91
N ASN A 24 -13.12 7.98 21.86
CA ASN A 24 -14.24 7.73 22.77
C ASN A 24 -15.53 8.47 22.41
N SER A 25 -15.51 9.25 21.32
CA SER A 25 -16.69 9.99 20.86
C SER A 25 -17.80 9.06 20.35
N ASN A 26 -19.03 9.55 20.29
CA ASN A 26 -20.14 8.78 19.71
C ASN A 26 -19.89 8.44 18.23
N GLN A 27 -19.22 9.32 17.50
CA GLN A 27 -18.83 9.09 16.12
C GLN A 27 -17.80 7.94 16.02
N ALA A 28 -16.81 7.91 16.90
CA ALA A 28 -15.83 6.82 16.95
C ALA A 28 -16.50 5.47 17.26
N LYS A 29 -17.41 5.44 18.23
CA LYS A 29 -18.21 4.24 18.56
C LYS A 29 -19.07 3.79 17.37
N PHE A 30 -19.71 4.72 16.67
CA PHE A 30 -20.46 4.41 15.47
C PHE A 30 -19.57 3.81 14.39
N CYS A 31 -18.43 4.44 14.08
CA CYS A 31 -17.46 3.93 13.10
C CYS A 31 -16.96 2.53 13.45
N ARG A 32 -16.62 2.28 14.71
CA ARG A 32 -16.20 0.94 15.17
C ARG A 32 -17.29 -0.12 14.98
N ARG A 33 -18.54 0.19 15.33
CA ARG A 33 -19.67 -0.74 15.13
C ARG A 33 -19.91 -1.06 13.66
N VAL A 34 -19.85 -0.04 12.79
CA VAL A 34 -19.98 -0.22 11.33
C VAL A 34 -18.84 -1.07 10.81
N LEU A 35 -17.60 -0.71 11.16
CA LEU A 35 -16.39 -1.43 10.74
C LEU A 35 -16.41 -2.89 11.21
N GLY A 36 -16.73 -3.13 12.49
CA GLY A 36 -16.84 -4.49 13.06
C GLY A 36 -17.85 -5.35 12.30
N ARG A 37 -19.01 -4.78 11.92
CA ARG A 37 -20.03 -5.49 11.13
C ARG A 37 -19.59 -5.79 9.72
N ILE A 38 -18.98 -4.82 9.04
CA ILE A 38 -18.48 -5.00 7.66
C ILE A 38 -17.39 -6.07 7.62
N LEU A 39 -16.40 -5.98 8.52
CA LEU A 39 -15.30 -6.93 8.57
C LEU A 39 -15.75 -8.33 9.03
N SER A 40 -16.71 -8.41 9.96
CA SER A 40 -17.35 -9.68 10.33
C SER A 40 -18.07 -10.32 9.16
N TYR A 41 -18.84 -9.53 8.41
CA TYR A 41 -19.54 -10.04 7.23
C TYR A 41 -18.55 -10.52 6.17
N ALA A 42 -17.54 -9.74 5.82
CA ALA A 42 -16.50 -10.17 4.87
C ALA A 42 -15.82 -11.47 5.32
N ALA A 43 -15.46 -11.57 6.61
CA ALA A 43 -14.86 -12.79 7.15
C ALA A 43 -15.81 -14.01 7.11
N SER A 44 -17.12 -13.80 7.22
CA SER A 44 -18.11 -14.88 7.12
C SER A 44 -18.29 -15.42 5.69
N LEU A 45 -17.89 -14.66 4.67
CA LEU A 45 -17.93 -15.07 3.27
C LEU A 45 -16.78 -15.99 2.88
N LEU A 46 -15.68 -16.00 3.66
CA LEU A 46 -14.59 -16.92 3.42
C LEU A 46 -15.05 -18.36 3.65
N ALA A 47 -14.75 -19.25 2.74
CA ALA A 47 -15.27 -20.61 2.57
C ALA A 47 -16.72 -20.70 2.05
N ALA A 48 -17.52 -19.64 2.13
CA ALA A 48 -18.89 -19.64 1.57
C ALA A 48 -18.91 -19.19 0.10
N VAL A 49 -18.05 -18.25 -0.27
CA VAL A 49 -17.98 -17.63 -1.60
C VAL A 49 -16.65 -17.92 -2.29
N THR A 50 -15.57 -17.92 -1.54
CA THR A 50 -14.22 -18.17 -2.05
C THR A 50 -13.35 -18.85 -1.00
N GLU A 51 -12.32 -19.54 -1.44
CA GLU A 51 -11.31 -20.17 -0.58
C GLU A 51 -10.22 -19.20 -0.13
N THR A 52 -10.06 -18.04 -0.79
CA THR A 52 -8.99 -17.10 -0.52
C THR A 52 -9.50 -15.71 -0.10
N PRO A 53 -8.96 -15.11 0.98
CA PRO A 53 -9.26 -13.73 1.35
C PRO A 53 -8.95 -12.73 0.25
N GLN A 54 -7.95 -13.04 -0.60
CA GLN A 54 -7.52 -12.17 -1.69
C GLN A 54 -8.66 -11.80 -2.64
N ASP A 55 -9.53 -12.74 -2.98
CA ASP A 55 -10.64 -12.47 -3.92
C ASP A 55 -11.62 -11.43 -3.35
N ILE A 56 -11.89 -11.50 -2.04
CA ILE A 56 -12.77 -10.54 -1.36
C ILE A 56 -12.10 -9.18 -1.27
N ASP A 57 -10.80 -9.15 -0.92
CA ASP A 57 -10.04 -7.92 -0.85
C ASP A 57 -9.93 -7.23 -2.21
N ASP A 58 -9.65 -7.99 -3.26
CA ASP A 58 -9.56 -7.47 -4.62
C ASP A 58 -10.93 -7.00 -5.15
N ALA A 59 -12.02 -7.71 -4.83
CA ALA A 59 -13.37 -7.27 -5.17
C ALA A 59 -13.69 -5.89 -4.55
N MET A 60 -13.32 -5.66 -3.30
CA MET A 60 -13.54 -4.38 -2.63
C MET A 60 -12.61 -3.27 -3.16
N LYS A 61 -11.36 -3.59 -3.44
CA LYS A 61 -10.40 -2.64 -4.02
C LYS A 61 -10.78 -2.25 -5.45
N LEU A 62 -11.13 -3.21 -6.29
CA LEU A 62 -11.43 -2.97 -7.71
C LEU A 62 -12.86 -2.47 -7.93
N GLY A 63 -13.83 -3.00 -7.17
CA GLY A 63 -15.25 -2.66 -7.35
C GLY A 63 -15.67 -1.39 -6.61
N PHE A 64 -15.06 -1.09 -5.47
CA PHE A 64 -15.47 0.02 -4.58
C PHE A 64 -14.34 1.01 -4.29
N ASN A 65 -13.21 0.88 -4.97
CA ASN A 65 -12.03 1.74 -4.82
C ASN A 65 -11.52 1.86 -3.37
N TRP A 66 -11.59 0.77 -2.62
CA TRP A 66 -10.98 0.72 -1.30
C TRP A 66 -9.46 0.69 -1.42
N GLN A 67 -8.76 1.41 -0.54
CA GLN A 67 -7.28 1.37 -0.49
C GLN A 67 -6.76 0.04 0.06
N ARG A 68 -7.50 -0.56 0.99
CA ARG A 68 -7.21 -1.88 1.60
C ARG A 68 -8.47 -2.70 1.60
N GLY A 69 -8.34 -3.97 1.27
CA GLY A 69 -9.45 -4.90 1.38
C GLY A 69 -9.79 -5.24 2.83
N PRO A 70 -10.93 -5.91 3.09
CA PRO A 70 -11.38 -6.26 4.43
C PRO A 70 -10.36 -7.07 5.25
N PHE A 71 -9.70 -8.04 4.66
CA PHE A 71 -8.73 -8.89 5.35
C PHE A 71 -7.40 -8.19 5.56
N GLU A 72 -6.97 -7.34 4.62
CA GLU A 72 -5.84 -6.42 4.81
C GLU A 72 -6.11 -5.43 5.97
N LEU A 73 -7.36 -4.97 6.13
CA LEU A 73 -7.76 -4.12 7.26
C LEU A 73 -7.79 -4.90 8.58
N ILE A 74 -8.27 -6.14 8.60
CA ILE A 74 -8.25 -6.99 9.79
C ILE A 74 -6.80 -7.19 10.27
N ASP A 75 -5.88 -7.47 9.36
CA ASP A 75 -4.46 -7.61 9.71
C ASP A 75 -3.85 -6.30 10.22
N ALA A 76 -4.21 -5.16 9.63
CA ALA A 76 -3.76 -3.83 10.08
C ALA A 76 -4.32 -3.44 11.45
N ILE A 77 -5.55 -3.83 11.76
CA ILE A 77 -6.20 -3.62 13.07
C ILE A 77 -5.58 -4.53 14.12
N GLY A 78 -5.23 -5.75 13.74
CA GLY A 78 -4.76 -6.81 14.61
C GLY A 78 -5.91 -7.58 15.30
N HIS A 79 -5.67 -8.87 15.55
CA HIS A 79 -6.70 -9.80 16.00
C HIS A 79 -7.32 -9.44 17.35
N SER A 80 -6.52 -8.99 18.32
CA SER A 80 -7.03 -8.59 19.64
C SER A 80 -8.02 -7.44 19.54
N LYS A 81 -7.65 -6.41 18.76
CA LYS A 81 -8.54 -5.25 18.55
C LYS A 81 -9.76 -5.61 17.72
N MET A 82 -9.62 -6.54 16.77
CA MET A 82 -10.74 -7.04 15.98
C MET A 82 -11.77 -7.75 16.87
N LYS A 83 -11.38 -8.54 17.87
CA LYS A 83 -12.30 -9.14 18.85
C LYS A 83 -13.12 -8.09 19.60
N GLU A 84 -12.46 -7.03 20.09
CA GLU A 84 -13.16 -5.91 20.73
C GLU A 84 -14.19 -5.24 19.81
N LEU A 85 -13.84 -5.07 18.53
CA LEU A 85 -14.75 -4.49 17.53
C LEU A 85 -15.98 -5.38 17.29
N LEU A 86 -15.81 -6.70 17.26
CA LEU A 86 -16.91 -7.65 17.12
C LEU A 86 -17.85 -7.60 18.33
N GLU A 87 -17.30 -7.56 19.53
CA GLU A 87 -18.06 -7.44 20.78
C GLU A 87 -18.84 -6.10 20.82
N GLU A 88 -18.17 -4.98 20.52
CA GLU A 88 -18.82 -3.65 20.46
C GLU A 88 -19.91 -3.60 19.37
N ALA A 89 -19.72 -4.29 18.25
CA ALA A 89 -20.70 -4.40 17.17
C ALA A 89 -21.87 -5.35 17.49
N GLY A 90 -21.74 -6.17 18.54
CA GLY A 90 -22.72 -7.17 18.95
C GLY A 90 -22.90 -8.29 17.91
N VAL A 91 -21.81 -8.70 17.25
CA VAL A 91 -21.81 -9.74 16.21
C VAL A 91 -20.99 -10.96 16.65
N LYS A 92 -21.41 -12.14 16.20
CA LYS A 92 -20.69 -13.38 16.47
C LYS A 92 -19.37 -13.39 15.70
N THR A 93 -18.31 -13.91 16.34
CA THR A 93 -17.00 -14.10 15.70
C THR A 93 -17.09 -15.14 14.58
N PRO A 94 -16.83 -14.79 13.31
CA PRO A 94 -16.76 -15.74 12.22
C PRO A 94 -15.64 -16.77 12.41
N ASP A 95 -15.78 -17.94 11.79
CA ASP A 95 -14.79 -19.02 11.89
C ASP A 95 -13.39 -18.60 11.41
N ALA A 96 -13.33 -17.81 10.36
CA ALA A 96 -12.09 -17.27 9.82
C ALA A 96 -11.31 -16.40 10.83
N LEU A 97 -11.98 -15.81 11.85
CA LEU A 97 -11.38 -14.93 12.86
C LEU A 97 -11.11 -15.64 14.20
N GLN A 98 -11.35 -16.94 14.30
CA GLN A 98 -11.09 -17.70 15.54
C GLN A 98 -9.60 -17.91 15.77
N LEU A 99 -8.78 -17.99 14.73
CA LEU A 99 -7.34 -18.11 14.83
C LEU A 99 -6.69 -16.73 14.98
N ASP A 100 -5.82 -16.59 15.97
CA ASP A 100 -5.00 -15.39 16.18
C ASP A 100 -3.77 -15.41 15.28
N GLN A 101 -4.01 -15.36 13.96
CA GLN A 101 -2.98 -15.40 12.94
C GLN A 101 -3.38 -14.46 11.79
N PRO A 102 -2.44 -13.69 11.22
CA PRO A 102 -2.73 -12.80 10.12
C PRO A 102 -3.21 -13.57 8.87
N PHE A 103 -3.97 -12.89 8.03
CA PHE A 103 -4.36 -13.44 6.73
C PHE A 103 -3.22 -13.36 5.72
N TYR A 104 -2.41 -12.29 5.81
CA TYR A 104 -1.26 -12.08 4.93
C TYR A 104 0.04 -12.14 5.73
N LYS A 105 0.93 -13.02 5.34
CA LYS A 105 2.21 -13.23 6.04
C LYS A 105 3.36 -13.29 5.04
N VAL A 106 4.45 -12.62 5.37
CA VAL A 106 5.71 -12.78 4.63
C VAL A 106 6.44 -13.98 5.21
N ASP A 107 6.74 -14.95 4.35
CA ASP A 107 7.54 -16.14 4.68
C ASP A 107 8.77 -16.17 3.78
N GLY A 108 9.93 -15.88 4.36
CA GLY A 108 11.14 -15.60 3.59
C GLY A 108 10.93 -14.40 2.65
N SER A 109 11.07 -14.63 1.35
CA SER A 109 10.83 -13.62 0.30
C SER A 109 9.43 -13.67 -0.30
N ALA A 110 8.59 -14.62 0.09
CA ALA A 110 7.28 -14.83 -0.48
C ALA A 110 6.17 -14.25 0.41
N LEU A 111 5.19 -13.58 -0.21
CA LEU A 111 3.93 -13.27 0.45
C LEU A 111 3.05 -14.51 0.40
N THR A 112 2.49 -14.89 1.53
CA THR A 112 1.56 -16.01 1.66
C THR A 112 0.23 -15.52 2.21
N VAL A 113 -0.83 -16.23 1.85
CA VAL A 113 -2.22 -15.92 2.23
C VAL A 113 -2.82 -17.12 2.94
N ARG A 114 -3.45 -16.88 4.09
CA ARG A 114 -4.17 -17.89 4.85
C ARG A 114 -5.55 -18.14 4.24
N HIS A 115 -5.72 -19.30 3.65
CA HIS A 115 -6.97 -19.72 3.01
C HIS A 115 -8.04 -20.17 4.03
N ALA A 116 -9.24 -20.48 3.52
CA ALA A 116 -10.36 -20.99 4.31
C ALA A 116 -10.03 -22.31 5.04
N ASP A 117 -9.19 -23.15 4.45
CA ASP A 117 -8.67 -24.39 5.05
C ASP A 117 -7.63 -24.13 6.18
N LYS A 118 -7.44 -22.86 6.57
CA LYS A 118 -6.50 -22.39 7.60
C LYS A 118 -5.02 -22.60 7.26
N LYS A 119 -4.69 -22.96 6.02
CA LYS A 119 -3.32 -23.12 5.53
C LYS A 119 -2.85 -21.89 4.78
N TYR A 120 -1.56 -21.57 4.92
CA TYR A 120 -0.92 -20.54 4.11
C TYR A 120 -0.54 -21.12 2.74
N LYS A 121 -0.92 -20.40 1.69
CA LYS A 121 -0.55 -20.70 0.31
C LYS A 121 0.14 -19.46 -0.29
N PRO A 122 1.01 -19.63 -1.30
CA PRO A 122 1.63 -18.49 -1.96
C PRO A 122 0.58 -17.51 -2.48
N PHE A 123 0.80 -16.21 -2.27
CA PHE A 123 -0.02 -15.18 -2.89
C PHE A 123 0.16 -15.27 -4.41
N SER A 124 -0.91 -15.37 -5.16
CA SER A 124 -0.88 -15.46 -6.61
C SER A 124 -1.56 -14.25 -7.25
N LEU A 125 -0.98 -13.77 -8.33
CA LEU A 125 -1.59 -12.78 -9.20
C LEU A 125 -2.18 -13.47 -10.42
N PRO A 126 -3.22 -12.91 -11.04
CA PRO A 126 -3.72 -13.41 -12.32
C PRO A 126 -2.58 -13.49 -13.36
N PRO A 127 -2.63 -14.44 -14.30
CA PRO A 127 -1.63 -14.54 -15.35
C PRO A 127 -1.44 -13.21 -16.09
N GLY A 128 -0.19 -12.80 -16.28
CA GLY A 128 0.17 -11.54 -16.95
C GLY A 128 0.09 -10.28 -16.05
N VAL A 129 -0.38 -10.41 -14.80
CA VAL A 129 -0.36 -9.30 -13.84
C VAL A 129 0.92 -9.36 -13.02
N ILE A 130 1.63 -8.25 -12.99
CA ILE A 130 2.86 -8.08 -12.21
C ILE A 130 2.64 -6.92 -11.24
N ARG A 131 2.94 -7.15 -9.94
CA ARG A 131 3.05 -6.08 -8.94
C ARG A 131 4.49 -5.97 -8.49
N PHE A 132 5.09 -4.83 -8.75
CA PHE A 132 6.50 -4.61 -8.45
C PHE A 132 6.80 -4.69 -6.95
N GLN A 133 5.93 -4.18 -6.10
CA GLN A 133 6.09 -4.25 -4.63
C GLN A 133 6.31 -5.67 -4.11
N MET A 134 5.76 -6.69 -4.78
CA MET A 134 6.01 -8.09 -4.41
C MET A 134 7.42 -8.54 -4.81
N LYS A 135 7.88 -8.13 -5.98
CA LYS A 135 9.23 -8.42 -6.49
C LYS A 135 10.30 -7.61 -5.75
N ARG A 136 10.01 -6.36 -5.40
CA ARG A 136 10.93 -5.47 -4.67
C ARG A 136 11.50 -6.11 -3.41
N ARG A 137 10.73 -6.94 -2.71
CA ARG A 137 11.16 -7.62 -1.47
C ARG A 137 12.35 -8.56 -1.68
N THR A 138 12.54 -9.04 -2.91
CA THR A 138 13.64 -9.95 -3.29
C THR A 138 14.74 -9.24 -4.07
N MET A 139 14.64 -7.93 -4.26
CA MET A 139 15.56 -7.14 -5.07
C MET A 139 16.26 -6.10 -4.21
N THR A 140 17.51 -5.84 -4.53
CA THR A 140 18.31 -4.77 -3.94
C THR A 140 18.43 -3.63 -4.96
N PRO A 141 18.10 -2.39 -4.62
CA PRO A 141 18.34 -1.26 -5.51
C PRO A 141 19.86 -1.08 -5.74
N ILE A 142 20.22 -0.67 -6.93
CA ILE A 142 21.62 -0.29 -7.25
C ILE A 142 21.91 1.15 -6.83
N LEU A 143 20.88 1.97 -6.74
CA LEU A 143 20.92 3.33 -6.20
C LEU A 143 19.60 3.63 -5.50
N GLU A 144 19.65 4.30 -4.35
CA GLU A 144 18.45 4.65 -3.58
C GLU A 144 18.72 5.93 -2.79
N ASN A 145 17.71 6.80 -2.71
CA ASN A 145 17.64 7.95 -1.82
C ASN A 145 16.26 8.06 -1.15
N GLU A 146 15.96 9.15 -0.46
CA GLU A 146 14.69 9.33 0.24
C GLU A 146 13.45 9.44 -0.67
N ALA A 147 13.64 9.66 -1.98
CA ALA A 147 12.54 9.92 -2.91
C ALA A 147 12.33 8.83 -3.97
N ALA A 148 13.39 8.09 -4.34
CA ALA A 148 13.32 7.08 -5.38
C ALA A 148 14.38 5.99 -5.22
N SER A 149 14.16 4.88 -5.91
CA SER A 149 15.10 3.75 -6.00
C SER A 149 15.28 3.32 -7.45
N LEU A 150 16.50 2.92 -7.82
CA LEU A 150 16.86 2.38 -9.12
C LEU A 150 17.19 0.90 -9.00
N PHE A 151 16.54 0.08 -9.82
CA PHE A 151 16.76 -1.37 -9.88
C PHE A 151 17.19 -1.80 -11.27
N VAL A 152 17.90 -2.93 -11.34
CA VAL A 152 18.16 -3.66 -12.58
C VAL A 152 17.19 -4.83 -12.67
N LEU A 153 16.44 -4.92 -13.76
CA LEU A 153 15.53 -6.02 -14.02
C LEU A 153 16.17 -7.01 -15.00
N ASN A 154 16.55 -8.18 -14.48
CA ASN A 154 17.02 -9.30 -15.27
C ASN A 154 16.07 -10.48 -15.11
N GLY A 155 15.60 -11.06 -16.21
CA GLY A 155 14.71 -12.23 -16.18
C GLY A 155 13.39 -11.96 -15.44
N PHE A 156 12.94 -10.71 -15.38
CA PHE A 156 11.70 -10.30 -14.73
C PHE A 156 10.48 -10.86 -15.46
N ALA A 157 10.57 -10.94 -16.77
CA ALA A 157 9.66 -11.63 -17.67
C ALA A 157 10.47 -12.25 -18.81
N GLU A 158 9.86 -13.13 -19.60
CA GLU A 158 10.51 -13.72 -20.76
C GLU A 158 10.97 -12.64 -21.73
N GLY A 159 12.25 -12.67 -22.09
CA GLY A 159 12.90 -11.70 -22.99
C GLY A 159 13.25 -10.35 -22.34
N VAL A 160 12.98 -10.16 -21.06
CA VAL A 160 13.30 -8.92 -20.33
C VAL A 160 14.62 -9.06 -19.59
N ASN A 161 15.66 -8.43 -20.12
CA ASN A 161 16.97 -8.38 -19.49
C ASN A 161 17.55 -6.98 -19.55
N ASP A 162 18.35 -6.66 -18.52
CA ASP A 162 19.13 -5.41 -18.44
C ASP A 162 18.27 -4.14 -18.58
N LEU A 163 17.04 -4.15 -18.01
CA LEU A 163 16.23 -2.95 -17.91
C LEU A 163 16.55 -2.19 -16.60
N ARG A 164 16.43 -0.88 -16.65
CA ARG A 164 16.44 -0.02 -15.45
C ARG A 164 15.01 0.26 -15.02
N LEU A 165 14.72 0.05 -13.75
CA LEU A 165 13.42 0.42 -13.18
C LEU A 165 13.61 1.48 -12.10
N VAL A 166 12.99 2.63 -12.30
CA VAL A 166 12.89 3.70 -11.31
C VAL A 166 11.56 3.57 -10.60
N GLU A 167 11.61 3.46 -9.27
CA GLU A 167 10.42 3.47 -8.40
C GLU A 167 10.44 4.74 -7.55
N PHE A 168 9.38 5.56 -7.64
CA PHE A 168 9.18 6.69 -6.74
C PHE A 168 8.53 6.22 -5.44
N HIS A 169 9.02 6.76 -4.31
CA HIS A 169 8.47 6.49 -2.98
C HIS A 169 8.49 7.74 -2.05
N SER A 170 8.67 8.92 -2.63
CA SER A 170 8.44 10.18 -1.93
C SER A 170 6.97 10.30 -1.50
N LYS A 171 6.65 11.27 -0.65
CA LYS A 171 5.26 11.54 -0.24
C LYS A 171 4.39 11.83 -1.47
N ALA A 172 3.35 11.01 -1.68
CA ALA A 172 2.47 11.06 -2.85
C ALA A 172 3.23 10.97 -4.20
N ASN A 173 4.43 10.40 -4.21
CA ASN A 173 5.32 10.34 -5.37
C ASN A 173 5.55 11.70 -6.03
N ALA A 174 5.64 12.77 -5.20
CA ALA A 174 5.97 14.09 -5.68
C ALA A 174 7.39 14.08 -6.27
N LEU A 175 7.55 14.76 -7.40
CA LEU A 175 8.83 14.90 -8.08
C LEU A 175 9.68 15.95 -7.35
N THR A 176 10.83 15.53 -6.85
CA THR A 176 11.80 16.33 -6.12
C THR A 176 13.15 16.25 -6.82
N ASP A 177 14.10 17.12 -6.43
CA ASP A 177 15.48 17.05 -6.92
C ASP A 177 16.06 15.63 -6.70
N ALA A 178 15.80 15.04 -5.52
CA ALA A 178 16.26 13.70 -5.19
C ALA A 178 15.65 12.62 -6.11
N SER A 179 14.36 12.73 -6.47
CA SER A 179 13.76 11.80 -7.43
C SER A 179 14.35 11.95 -8.83
N MET A 180 14.68 13.17 -9.23
CA MET A 180 15.27 13.46 -10.54
C MET A 180 16.75 13.02 -10.63
N GLU A 181 17.49 13.01 -9.53
CA GLU A 181 18.83 12.39 -9.48
C GLU A 181 18.79 10.91 -9.86
N ILE A 182 17.81 10.16 -9.35
CA ILE A 182 17.64 8.74 -9.69
C ILE A 182 17.23 8.57 -11.15
N VAL A 183 16.36 9.44 -11.67
CA VAL A 183 15.96 9.42 -13.09
C VAL A 183 17.15 9.71 -13.99
N SER A 184 17.98 10.70 -13.65
CA SER A 184 19.22 11.03 -14.39
C SER A 184 20.18 9.85 -14.38
N ALA A 185 20.43 9.24 -13.22
CA ALA A 185 21.30 8.07 -13.13
C ALA A 185 20.78 6.91 -14.00
N ALA A 186 19.47 6.70 -14.06
CA ALA A 186 18.88 5.71 -14.96
C ALA A 186 19.04 6.07 -16.44
N ALA A 187 19.02 7.37 -16.78
CA ALA A 187 19.24 7.83 -18.15
C ALA A 187 20.71 7.68 -18.58
N ASP A 188 21.66 7.92 -17.68
CA ASP A 188 23.09 7.77 -17.95
C ASP A 188 23.51 6.31 -18.15
N ASP A 189 22.86 5.37 -17.43
CA ASP A 189 23.07 3.93 -17.59
C ASP A 189 21.71 3.24 -17.81
N HIS A 190 21.14 3.43 -18.99
CA HIS A 190 19.78 2.98 -19.30
C HIS A 190 19.64 1.48 -19.62
N GLY A 191 20.76 0.74 -19.74
CA GLY A 191 20.73 -0.66 -20.17
C GLY A 191 19.99 -0.84 -21.50
N SER A 192 19.08 -1.82 -21.56
CA SER A 192 18.21 -2.04 -22.73
C SER A 192 16.99 -1.10 -22.76
N GLY A 193 16.73 -0.37 -21.69
CA GLY A 193 15.62 0.59 -21.59
C GLY A 193 15.31 0.96 -20.14
N ILE A 194 14.44 1.96 -19.97
CA ILE A 194 14.03 2.48 -18.67
C ILE A 194 12.54 2.29 -18.49
N ILE A 195 12.15 1.81 -17.31
CA ILE A 195 10.77 1.77 -16.83
C ILE A 195 10.68 2.68 -15.62
N ILE A 196 9.73 3.62 -15.62
CA ILE A 196 9.38 4.40 -14.44
C ILE A 196 8.04 3.88 -13.96
N HIS A 197 8.01 3.33 -12.75
CA HIS A 197 6.83 2.64 -12.22
C HIS A 197 6.73 2.78 -10.69
N ASN A 198 5.52 2.76 -10.20
CA ASN A 198 5.23 2.48 -8.81
C ASN A 198 3.82 1.87 -8.67
N ASP A 199 3.61 1.10 -7.60
CA ASP A 199 2.32 0.45 -7.29
C ASP A 199 1.45 1.31 -6.35
N ALA A 200 1.67 2.63 -6.28
CA ALA A 200 0.89 3.53 -5.46
C ALA A 200 -0.45 3.89 -6.13
N GLN A 201 -1.37 4.48 -5.36
CA GLN A 201 -2.66 4.95 -5.86
C GLN A 201 -2.52 5.97 -7.00
N HIS A 202 -1.48 6.79 -6.98
CA HIS A 202 -1.15 7.77 -8.01
C HIS A 202 0.27 7.53 -8.50
N PHE A 203 0.49 7.63 -9.80
CA PHE A 203 1.82 7.54 -10.38
C PHE A 203 2.73 8.65 -9.80
N SER A 204 2.26 9.88 -9.81
CA SER A 204 2.89 11.05 -9.20
C SER A 204 1.86 12.13 -8.93
N ALA A 205 2.04 12.91 -7.87
CA ALA A 205 1.30 14.14 -7.62
C ALA A 205 1.85 15.35 -8.39
N GLY A 206 2.84 15.14 -9.25
CA GLY A 206 3.56 16.19 -9.93
C GLY A 206 4.71 16.75 -9.10
N VAL A 207 5.16 17.94 -9.44
CA VAL A 207 6.30 18.62 -8.82
C VAL A 207 6.01 18.95 -7.35
N ASP A 208 7.02 18.79 -6.48
CA ASP A 208 6.92 19.24 -5.08
C ASP A 208 6.81 20.77 -5.02
N LEU A 209 5.63 21.23 -4.64
CA LEU A 209 5.34 22.65 -4.52
C LEU A 209 6.23 23.38 -3.47
N ASN A 210 6.76 22.66 -2.47
CA ASN A 210 7.67 23.26 -1.50
C ASN A 210 9.03 23.53 -2.12
N ALA A 211 9.51 22.65 -2.99
CA ALA A 211 10.74 22.89 -3.75
C ALA A 211 10.58 24.15 -4.63
N PHE A 212 9.47 24.22 -5.38
CA PHE A 212 9.15 25.38 -6.20
C PHE A 212 9.05 26.69 -5.40
N ARG A 213 8.39 26.63 -4.25
CA ARG A 213 8.27 27.80 -3.37
C ARG A 213 9.64 28.28 -2.88
N ASN A 214 10.54 27.36 -2.54
CA ASN A 214 11.90 27.70 -2.12
C ASN A 214 12.70 28.43 -3.22
N TYR A 215 12.58 27.99 -4.47
CA TYR A 215 13.20 28.68 -5.61
C TYR A 215 12.62 30.08 -5.80
N ILE A 216 11.29 30.24 -5.72
CA ILE A 216 10.62 31.54 -5.84
C ILE A 216 11.06 32.50 -4.72
N GLU A 217 11.09 32.04 -3.45
CA GLU A 217 11.49 32.84 -2.31
C GLU A 217 12.94 33.32 -2.42
N LYS A 218 13.83 32.48 -2.96
CA LYS A 218 15.24 32.81 -3.24
C LYS A 218 15.42 33.61 -4.53
N LYS A 219 14.37 33.79 -5.33
CA LYS A 219 14.44 34.37 -6.70
C LYS A 219 15.41 33.64 -7.61
N ASP A 220 15.55 32.35 -7.41
CA ASP A 220 16.42 31.48 -8.20
C ASP A 220 15.67 30.95 -9.43
N TRP A 221 15.54 31.81 -10.43
CA TRP A 221 14.84 31.50 -11.68
C TRP A 221 15.58 30.45 -12.50
N ASN A 222 16.92 30.45 -12.42
CA ASN A 222 17.75 29.44 -13.10
C ASN A 222 17.57 28.05 -12.46
N GLY A 223 17.38 27.99 -11.15
CA GLY A 223 17.06 26.74 -10.45
C GLY A 223 15.71 26.18 -10.87
N ILE A 224 14.71 27.03 -11.10
CA ILE A 224 13.41 26.60 -11.66
C ILE A 224 13.57 26.04 -13.07
N ASP A 225 14.33 26.74 -13.93
CA ASP A 225 14.56 26.35 -15.32
C ASP A 225 15.32 25.01 -15.41
N ALA A 226 16.27 24.79 -14.52
CA ALA A 226 17.04 23.54 -14.46
C ALA A 226 16.22 22.37 -13.88
N PHE A 227 15.21 22.66 -13.06
CA PHE A 227 14.33 21.65 -12.47
C PHE A 227 13.26 21.16 -13.46
N LEU A 228 12.82 21.99 -14.39
CA LEU A 228 11.79 21.67 -15.40
C LEU A 228 12.38 20.97 -16.63
#